data_ecbee8e062e2590b7745b98b507b33b6
#
_entry.id   ecbee8e062e2590b7745b98b507b33b6
#
_cell.length_a   1.000
_cell.length_b   1.000
_cell.length_c   1.000
_cell.angle_alpha   90.00
_cell.angle_beta   90.00
_cell.angle_gamma   90.00
#
_symmetry.space_group_name_H-M   'P 1'
#
loop_
_entity.id
_entity.type
_entity.pdbx_description
1 polymer ?
#
loop_
_entity_poly.entity_id
_entity_poly.type
_entity_poly.pdbx_seq_one_letter_code
_entity_poly.pdbx_strand_id
1 'polypeptide(L)'
;MRAKFWERFPLAELQADEWEALCDGCGRCCLNKLEDEETGEVVYTRVACALLRPAGGCSDYARRRDRVPDCVSLSADNIARLSWLPRTCAYRLRSLGRPLYDWHPLLSGTPLSVQRAGISVVGRCISEAELPDADLEDYVVKWKGL
;
A
#
# COMPACT_ATOMS: atom_id res chain seq x y z
N MET A 1 -22.25 0.20 1.50
CA MET A 1 -21.36 1.08 2.31
C MET A 1 -22.08 2.39 2.63
N ARG A 2 -21.85 2.92 3.81
CA ARG A 2 -22.45 4.20 4.21
C ARG A 2 -21.83 5.33 3.39
N ALA A 3 -22.64 6.36 3.06
CA ALA A 3 -22.18 7.47 2.23
C ALA A 3 -21.02 8.23 2.92
N LYS A 4 -19.96 8.51 2.16
CA LYS A 4 -18.76 9.23 2.64
C LYS A 4 -18.23 8.69 3.96
N PHE A 5 -18.27 7.37 4.14
CA PHE A 5 -17.86 6.72 5.37
C PHE A 5 -16.44 7.10 5.79
N TRP A 6 -15.54 7.32 4.82
CA TRP A 6 -14.13 7.68 5.07
C TRP A 6 -13.98 9.05 5.73
N GLU A 7 -14.97 9.93 5.62
CA GLU A 7 -14.97 11.25 6.27
C GLU A 7 -15.76 11.24 7.58
N ARG A 8 -16.76 10.40 7.69
CA ARG A 8 -17.77 10.43 8.76
C ARG A 8 -17.43 9.57 9.95
N PHE A 9 -16.64 8.51 9.76
CA PHE A 9 -16.36 7.52 10.81
C PHE A 9 -14.85 7.33 10.98
N PRO A 10 -14.38 7.14 12.23
CA PRO A 10 -12.99 6.77 12.47
C PRO A 10 -12.72 5.35 11.96
N LEU A 11 -11.45 5.01 11.74
CA LEU A 11 -11.06 3.71 11.19
C LEU A 11 -11.63 2.54 12.00
N ALA A 12 -11.65 2.66 13.32
CA ALA A 12 -12.14 1.57 14.19
C ALA A 12 -13.64 1.28 14.03
N GLU A 13 -14.41 2.21 13.47
CA GLU A 13 -15.85 2.08 13.30
C GLU A 13 -16.27 1.68 11.89
N LEU A 14 -15.31 1.51 10.96
CA LEU A 14 -15.60 1.09 9.61
C LEU A 14 -16.09 -0.36 9.57
N GLN A 15 -17.10 -0.61 8.73
CA GLN A 15 -17.58 -1.95 8.44
C GLN A 15 -16.56 -2.67 7.56
N ALA A 16 -16.65 -4.00 7.47
CA ALA A 16 -15.65 -4.79 6.75
C ALA A 16 -15.52 -4.38 5.27
N ASP A 17 -16.62 -4.14 4.59
CA ASP A 17 -16.63 -3.70 3.18
C ASP A 17 -16.05 -2.28 3.02
N GLU A 18 -16.34 -1.40 3.97
CA GLU A 18 -15.79 -0.03 4.00
C GLU A 18 -14.28 -0.06 4.22
N TRP A 19 -13.81 -0.90 5.14
CA TRP A 19 -12.40 -1.08 5.40
C TRP A 19 -11.64 -1.49 4.13
N GLU A 20 -12.13 -2.52 3.44
CA GLU A 20 -11.50 -2.98 2.20
C GLU A 20 -11.56 -1.92 1.08
N ALA A 21 -12.65 -1.18 0.98
CA ALA A 21 -12.80 -0.13 -0.04
C ALA A 21 -11.88 1.08 0.20
N LEU A 22 -11.36 1.25 1.41
CA LEU A 22 -10.47 2.36 1.74
C LEU A 22 -9.09 2.21 1.10
N CYS A 23 -8.65 1.01 0.79
CA CYS A 23 -7.42 0.79 0.05
C CYS A 23 -7.57 1.28 -1.39
N ASP A 24 -6.62 2.11 -1.86
CA ASP A 24 -6.63 2.61 -3.24
C ASP A 24 -6.04 1.64 -4.26
N GLY A 25 -5.47 0.52 -3.80
CA GLY A 25 -4.90 -0.49 -4.69
C GLY A 25 -3.56 -0.10 -5.31
N CYS A 26 -2.86 0.89 -4.76
CA CYS A 26 -1.60 1.37 -5.35
C CYS A 26 -0.48 0.32 -5.39
N GLY A 27 -0.53 -0.68 -4.53
CA GLY A 27 0.46 -1.75 -4.45
C GLY A 27 1.77 -1.40 -3.76
N ARG A 28 1.93 -0.18 -3.28
CA ARG A 28 3.19 0.28 -2.66
C ARG A 28 3.55 -0.49 -1.39
N CYS A 29 2.56 -0.95 -0.63
CA CYS A 29 2.80 -1.77 0.56
C CYS A 29 3.37 -3.16 0.22
N CYS A 30 3.21 -3.62 -1.01
CA CYS A 30 3.79 -4.87 -1.51
C CYS A 30 5.21 -4.73 -2.05
N LEU A 31 5.77 -3.53 -2.08
CA LEU A 31 7.16 -3.32 -2.47
C LEU A 31 8.09 -3.70 -1.33
N ASN A 32 9.23 -4.33 -1.68
CA ASN A 32 10.30 -4.55 -0.72
C ASN A 32 10.89 -3.21 -0.30
N LYS A 33 11.24 -3.09 0.98
CA LYS A 33 11.73 -1.86 1.60
C LYS A 33 13.03 -2.14 2.32
N LEU A 34 13.86 -1.12 2.43
CA LEU A 34 15.09 -1.15 3.22
C LEU A 34 14.99 -0.11 4.33
N GLU A 35 15.41 -0.49 5.52
CA GLU A 35 15.46 0.39 6.69
C GLU A 35 16.91 0.64 7.07
N ASP A 36 17.27 1.91 7.26
CA ASP A 36 18.59 2.30 7.76
C ASP A 36 18.69 1.93 9.23
N GLU A 37 19.73 1.17 9.60
CA GLU A 37 19.93 0.68 10.98
C GLU A 37 20.21 1.82 11.97
N GLU A 38 20.79 2.92 11.52
CA GLU A 38 21.16 4.04 12.39
C GLU A 38 20.03 5.06 12.51
N THR A 39 19.38 5.42 11.39
CA THR A 39 18.39 6.49 11.35
C THR A 39 16.94 6.00 11.40
N GLY A 40 16.69 4.72 11.09
CA GLY A 40 15.34 4.18 10.95
C GLY A 40 14.64 4.63 9.68
N GLU A 41 15.32 5.34 8.78
CA GLU A 41 14.76 5.78 7.51
C GLU A 41 14.41 4.57 6.64
N VAL A 42 13.18 4.58 6.08
CA VAL A 42 12.69 3.53 5.19
C VAL A 42 12.70 4.04 3.77
N VAL A 43 13.35 3.28 2.87
CA VAL A 43 13.35 3.57 1.43
C VAL A 43 12.68 2.42 0.68
N TYR A 44 12.04 2.74 -0.43
CA TYR A 44 11.29 1.77 -1.23
C TYR A 44 12.09 1.34 -2.45
N THR A 45 12.00 0.04 -2.75
CA THR A 45 12.57 -0.50 -3.98
C THR A 45 11.47 -0.65 -5.03
N ARG A 46 11.86 -1.00 -6.26
CA ARG A 46 10.91 -1.39 -7.31
C ARG A 46 10.71 -2.91 -7.39
N VAL A 47 11.19 -3.65 -6.39
CA VAL A 47 11.02 -5.10 -6.30
C VAL A 47 9.75 -5.39 -5.50
N ALA A 48 8.80 -6.09 -6.09
CA ALA A 48 7.50 -6.37 -5.50
C ALA A 48 7.40 -7.78 -4.95
N CYS A 49 6.51 -7.95 -3.96
CA CYS A 49 6.13 -9.26 -3.43
C CYS A 49 5.73 -10.21 -4.58
N ALA A 50 6.15 -11.48 -4.48
CA ALA A 50 5.83 -12.50 -5.47
C ALA A 50 4.33 -12.71 -5.69
N LEU A 51 3.50 -12.36 -4.70
CA LEU A 51 2.04 -12.48 -4.81
C LEU A 51 1.38 -11.30 -5.54
N LEU A 52 2.10 -10.21 -5.78
CA LEU A 52 1.54 -9.06 -6.48
C LEU A 52 1.32 -9.41 -7.97
N ARG A 53 0.06 -9.23 -8.43
CA ARG A 53 -0.28 -9.46 -9.84
C ARG A 53 0.24 -8.34 -10.73
N PRO A 54 0.60 -8.63 -11.99
CA PRO A 54 1.01 -7.58 -12.94
C PRO A 54 -0.03 -6.47 -13.12
N ALA A 55 -1.32 -6.81 -13.04
CA ALA A 55 -2.42 -5.84 -13.13
C ALA A 55 -2.79 -5.19 -11.80
N GLY A 56 -2.09 -5.51 -10.72
CA GLY A 56 -2.35 -5.03 -9.37
C GLY A 56 -3.11 -6.03 -8.50
N GLY A 57 -3.02 -5.84 -7.20
CA GLY A 57 -3.67 -6.71 -6.21
C GLY A 57 -2.88 -7.98 -5.90
N CYS A 58 -3.11 -8.50 -4.70
CA CYS A 58 -2.48 -9.73 -4.24
C CYS A 58 -3.14 -10.95 -4.90
N SER A 59 -2.35 -11.86 -5.48
CA SER A 59 -2.86 -13.07 -6.13
C SER A 59 -3.46 -14.09 -5.16
N ASP A 60 -3.12 -14.00 -3.87
CA ASP A 60 -3.64 -14.88 -2.83
C ASP A 60 -3.90 -14.09 -1.53
N TYR A 61 -4.77 -13.09 -1.64
CA TYR A 61 -5.05 -12.14 -0.56
C TYR A 61 -5.52 -12.84 0.72
N ALA A 62 -6.42 -13.81 0.60
CA ALA A 62 -6.98 -14.50 1.75
C ALA A 62 -5.93 -15.32 2.54
N ARG A 63 -4.92 -15.84 1.84
CA ARG A 63 -3.88 -16.68 2.42
C ARG A 63 -2.50 -16.05 2.40
N ARG A 64 -2.45 -14.72 2.21
CA ARG A 64 -1.20 -14.00 2.01
C ARG A 64 -0.19 -14.19 3.16
N ARG A 65 -0.64 -14.26 4.39
CA ARG A 65 0.23 -14.43 5.55
C ARG A 65 0.79 -15.85 5.68
N ASP A 66 0.04 -16.84 5.18
CA ASP A 66 0.52 -18.22 5.16
C ASP A 66 1.64 -18.40 4.13
N ARG A 67 1.54 -17.69 3.00
CA ARG A 67 2.50 -17.76 1.90
C ARG A 67 3.66 -16.78 2.05
N VAL A 68 3.42 -15.64 2.65
CA VAL A 68 4.41 -14.59 2.92
C VAL A 68 4.26 -14.18 4.38
N PRO A 69 4.99 -14.83 5.31
CA PRO A 69 4.85 -14.56 6.75
C PRO A 69 5.10 -13.11 7.16
N ASP A 70 5.92 -12.38 6.38
CA ASP A 70 6.22 -10.97 6.63
C ASP A 70 5.10 -10.03 6.17
N CYS A 71 4.09 -10.54 5.48
CA CYS A 71 2.93 -9.74 5.07
C CYS A 71 2.12 -9.33 6.29
N VAL A 72 1.89 -8.02 6.44
CA VAL A 72 1.18 -7.46 7.59
C VAL A 72 -0.29 -7.22 7.24
N SER A 73 -1.19 -7.70 8.10
CA SER A 73 -2.60 -7.34 8.03
C SER A 73 -2.82 -6.02 8.75
N LEU A 74 -3.39 -5.04 8.04
CA LEU A 74 -3.67 -3.73 8.62
C LEU A 74 -4.93 -3.77 9.48
N SER A 75 -4.89 -3.06 10.60
CA SER A 75 -6.04 -2.87 11.48
C SER A 75 -6.02 -1.45 12.05
N ALA A 76 -7.16 -1.00 12.58
CA ALA A 76 -7.22 0.31 13.22
C ALA A 76 -6.22 0.43 14.38
N ASP A 77 -5.89 -0.69 15.03
CA ASP A 77 -4.98 -0.70 16.18
C ASP A 77 -3.51 -0.61 15.80
N ASN A 78 -3.11 -1.07 14.61
CA ASN A 78 -1.70 -1.14 14.24
C ASN A 78 -1.23 -0.07 13.26
N ILE A 79 -2.12 0.62 12.57
CA ILE A 79 -1.77 1.61 11.53
C ILE A 79 -0.77 2.66 12.05
N ALA A 80 -1.01 3.20 13.23
CA ALA A 80 -0.17 4.26 13.80
C ALA A 80 1.26 3.79 14.10
N ARG A 81 1.46 2.49 14.28
CA ARG A 81 2.77 1.90 14.61
C ARG A 81 3.57 1.48 13.36
N LEU A 82 2.93 1.48 12.19
CA LEU A 82 3.56 1.06 10.95
C LEU A 82 4.16 2.25 10.21
N SER A 83 5.32 2.71 10.70
CA SER A 83 6.01 3.88 10.14
C SER A 83 6.44 3.69 8.68
N TRP A 84 6.55 2.44 8.23
CA TRP A 84 6.92 2.10 6.86
C TRP A 84 5.77 2.23 5.86
N LEU A 85 4.52 2.40 6.31
CA LEU A 85 3.41 2.59 5.39
C LEU A 85 3.65 3.81 4.49
N PRO A 86 3.32 3.72 3.19
CA PRO A 86 3.46 4.86 2.29
C PRO A 86 2.71 6.10 2.83
N ARG A 87 3.31 7.27 2.66
CA ARG A 87 2.65 8.53 3.04
C ARG A 87 1.35 8.77 2.30
N THR A 88 1.21 8.16 1.12
CA THR A 88 0.01 8.24 0.28
C THR A 88 -1.05 7.20 0.64
N CYS A 89 -0.77 6.28 1.57
CA CYS A 89 -1.71 5.25 1.98
C CYS A 89 -2.95 5.86 2.62
N ALA A 90 -4.13 5.48 2.12
CA ALA A 90 -5.40 5.99 2.63
C ALA A 90 -5.63 5.66 4.10
N TYR A 91 -5.25 4.48 4.54
CA TYR A 91 -5.34 4.11 5.97
C TYR A 91 -4.49 5.03 6.83
N ARG A 92 -3.27 5.31 6.39
CA ARG A 92 -2.38 6.22 7.10
C ARG A 92 -2.93 7.64 7.12
N LEU A 93 -3.41 8.14 5.98
CA LEU A 93 -4.02 9.48 5.90
C LEU A 93 -5.17 9.61 6.88
N ARG A 94 -6.07 8.64 6.92
CA ARG A 94 -7.22 8.70 7.79
C ARG A 94 -6.86 8.54 9.27
N SER A 95 -5.84 7.74 9.58
CA SER A 95 -5.34 7.64 10.97
C SER A 95 -4.79 8.95 11.50
N LEU A 96 -4.27 9.79 10.59
CA LEU A 96 -3.73 11.11 10.91
C LEU A 96 -4.77 12.24 10.78
N GLY A 97 -6.02 11.90 10.50
CA GLY A 97 -7.08 12.89 10.29
C GLY A 97 -6.95 13.70 9.01
N ARG A 98 -6.20 13.20 8.03
CA ARG A 98 -5.99 13.88 6.75
C ARG A 98 -6.97 13.40 5.69
N PRO A 99 -7.37 14.26 4.74
CA PRO A 99 -8.26 13.86 3.67
C PRO A 99 -7.60 12.89 2.69
N LEU A 100 -8.42 12.13 1.96
CA LEU A 100 -7.94 11.30 0.85
C LEU A 100 -7.51 12.20 -0.32
N TYR A 101 -6.56 11.72 -1.10
CA TYR A 101 -6.16 12.40 -2.34
C TYR A 101 -7.24 12.24 -3.43
N ASP A 102 -7.30 13.18 -4.36
CA ASP A 102 -8.31 13.23 -5.42
C ASP A 102 -8.31 12.00 -6.33
N TRP A 103 -7.18 11.33 -6.46
CA TRP A 103 -7.08 10.12 -7.29
C TRP A 103 -7.66 8.87 -6.62
N HIS A 104 -8.01 8.92 -5.34
CA HIS A 104 -8.56 7.76 -4.66
C HIS A 104 -9.86 7.33 -5.35
N PRO A 105 -10.04 6.02 -5.64
CA PRO A 105 -11.24 5.54 -6.33
C PRO A 105 -12.58 5.96 -5.71
N LEU A 106 -12.62 6.13 -4.39
CA LEU A 106 -13.80 6.62 -3.69
C LEU A 106 -14.17 8.06 -4.09
N LEU A 107 -13.19 8.87 -4.50
CA LEU A 107 -13.42 10.26 -4.93
C LEU A 107 -13.53 10.38 -6.45
N SER A 108 -12.68 9.65 -7.18
CA SER A 108 -12.62 9.73 -8.65
C SER A 108 -13.68 8.88 -9.34
N GLY A 109 -14.18 7.84 -8.67
CA GLY A 109 -15.12 6.88 -9.25
C GLY A 109 -14.49 5.80 -10.13
N THR A 110 -13.16 5.77 -10.26
CA THR A 110 -12.43 4.78 -11.06
C THR A 110 -11.09 4.42 -10.44
N PRO A 111 -10.70 3.13 -10.44
CA PRO A 111 -9.37 2.73 -9.96
C PRO A 111 -8.24 3.18 -10.90
N LEU A 112 -8.55 3.56 -12.14
CA LEU A 112 -7.54 4.01 -13.11
C LEU A 112 -6.88 5.33 -12.73
N SER A 113 -7.52 6.14 -11.91
CA SER A 113 -6.97 7.44 -11.48
C SER A 113 -5.70 7.28 -10.67
N VAL A 114 -5.53 6.16 -9.95
CA VAL A 114 -4.31 5.87 -9.18
C VAL A 114 -3.11 5.71 -10.13
N GLN A 115 -3.30 5.04 -11.25
CA GLN A 115 -2.28 4.89 -12.28
C GLN A 115 -1.99 6.21 -12.99
N ARG A 116 -3.03 6.96 -13.34
CA ARG A 116 -2.92 8.26 -14.01
C ARG A 116 -2.19 9.29 -13.15
N ALA A 117 -2.34 9.22 -11.84
CA ALA A 117 -1.65 10.10 -10.91
C ALA A 117 -0.16 9.73 -10.71
N GLY A 118 0.30 8.60 -11.26
CA GLY A 118 1.67 8.13 -11.09
C GLY A 118 1.92 7.47 -9.73
N ILE A 119 0.89 7.05 -9.04
CA ILE A 119 0.94 6.48 -7.69
C ILE A 119 1.01 4.95 -7.71
N SER A 120 0.29 4.31 -8.63
CA SER A 120 0.27 2.85 -8.76
C SER A 120 1.63 2.29 -9.16
N VAL A 121 1.98 1.12 -8.58
CA VAL A 121 3.20 0.38 -8.97
C VAL A 121 3.00 -0.48 -10.21
N VAL A 122 1.78 -0.60 -10.70
CA VAL A 122 1.45 -1.41 -11.89
C VAL A 122 2.30 -0.97 -13.08
N GLY A 123 3.01 -1.93 -13.68
CA GLY A 123 3.90 -1.70 -14.82
C GLY A 123 5.24 -1.04 -14.46
N ARG A 124 5.53 -0.81 -13.19
CA ARG A 124 6.73 -0.09 -12.73
C ARG A 124 7.58 -0.89 -11.75
N CYS A 125 7.20 -2.12 -11.45
CA CYS A 125 7.90 -2.97 -10.51
C CYS A 125 8.28 -4.30 -11.15
N ILE A 126 9.21 -5.02 -10.51
CA ILE A 126 9.67 -6.34 -10.92
C ILE A 126 9.36 -7.29 -9.77
N SER A 127 8.79 -8.48 -10.06
CA SER A 127 8.52 -9.47 -9.03
C SER A 127 9.82 -9.98 -8.39
N GLU A 128 9.85 -10.11 -7.07
CA GLU A 128 10.97 -10.72 -6.35
C GLU A 128 11.25 -12.16 -6.81
N ALA A 129 10.23 -12.86 -7.32
CA ALA A 129 10.38 -14.21 -7.84
C ALA A 129 11.30 -14.27 -9.08
N GLU A 130 11.44 -13.16 -9.82
CA GLU A 130 12.33 -13.06 -10.98
C GLU A 130 13.75 -12.66 -10.58
N LEU A 131 13.99 -12.29 -9.33
CA LEU A 131 15.25 -11.75 -8.83
C LEU A 131 15.69 -12.45 -7.53
N PRO A 132 15.85 -13.78 -7.52
CA PRO A 132 16.08 -14.53 -6.26
C PRO A 132 17.37 -14.15 -5.53
N ASP A 133 18.39 -13.68 -6.25
CA ASP A 133 19.69 -13.32 -5.68
C ASP A 133 19.98 -11.81 -5.79
N ALA A 134 18.95 -11.00 -5.97
CA ALA A 134 19.14 -9.57 -6.16
C ALA A 134 19.57 -8.87 -4.87
N ASP A 135 20.49 -7.92 -5.01
CA ASP A 135 20.78 -6.95 -3.96
C ASP A 135 19.75 -5.83 -4.05
N LEU A 136 18.87 -5.74 -3.05
CA LEU A 136 17.78 -4.75 -3.05
C LEU A 136 18.27 -3.31 -3.08
N GLU A 137 19.48 -3.04 -2.61
CA GLU A 137 20.07 -1.69 -2.67
C GLU A 137 20.22 -1.18 -4.10
N ASP A 138 20.40 -2.09 -5.08
CA ASP A 138 20.49 -1.73 -6.49
C ASP A 138 19.14 -1.35 -7.10
N TYR A 139 18.03 -1.62 -6.41
CA TYR A 139 16.68 -1.41 -6.90
C TYR A 139 15.92 -0.31 -6.16
N VAL A 140 16.61 0.46 -5.31
CA VAL A 140 16.00 1.59 -4.62
C VAL A 140 15.62 2.66 -5.63
N VAL A 141 14.37 3.11 -5.59
CA VAL A 141 13.85 4.18 -6.43
C VAL A 141 13.03 5.15 -5.61
N LYS A 142 12.92 6.38 -6.10
CA LYS A 142 12.10 7.39 -5.46
C LYS A 142 10.71 7.39 -6.09
N TRP A 143 9.72 6.96 -5.32
CA TRP A 143 8.33 6.96 -5.75
C TRP A 143 7.68 8.32 -5.46
N LYS A 144 6.76 8.73 -6.33
CA LYS A 144 6.04 10.00 -6.18
C LYS A 144 5.31 10.07 -4.84
N GLY A 145 5.52 11.14 -4.09
CA GLY A 145 4.86 11.37 -2.80
C GLY A 145 5.45 10.61 -1.61
N LEU A 146 6.56 9.90 -1.81
CA LEU A 146 7.26 9.20 -0.72
C LEU A 146 8.56 9.89 -0.33
#